data_5bd17aa7675a69648b1ea504596159c0
#
_entry.id   5bd17aa7675a69648b1ea504596159c0
#
_cell.length_a   1.000
_cell.length_b   1.000
_cell.length_c   1.000
_cell.angle_alpha   90.00
_cell.angle_beta   90.00
_cell.angle_gamma   90.00
#
_symmetry.space_group_name_H-M   'P 1'
#
loop_
_entity.id
_entity.type
_entity.pdbx_description
1 polymer ?
#
loop_
_entity_poly.entity_id
_entity_poly.type
_entity_poly.pdbx_seq_one_letter_code
_entity_poly.pdbx_strand_id
1 'polypeptide(L)'
;NEIEVYPKASELQVKKGEVIGYTGNSGSSTGPHLHFEIREEKSEIPINPLLVYDVKDDVKPELTHLAIYSTADTNNVKRISSVPVKYIGDKLSLPKYTQVLTENTFAIGFAGFDRANGSTNKNNIYEAKVLLDDKIIYHHQLNNISFDNGRYVNVFSEKENGVKFQKCFSPTCYDIAIYKSVVNGGKIVLNDTLSHKISLQINDEKGNKNTLTFFVKTKNLKGYAVTTIKHNVLCNQDANIKKEDVEVLIKAGTLSKHASVGVYINKLGKAVVGNKDENLLKAFTLSIRIPKAIKGKEDKMVLMNEKNCLVGNYENGWFKTESKSFGLFGIGYDT
;
A
#
# COMPACT_ATOMS: atom_id res chain seq x y z
N ASN A 1 8.23 -28.77 13.03
CA ASN A 1 6.81 -29.11 13.19
C ASN A 1 6.08 -27.83 13.62
N GLU A 2 5.13 -27.41 12.80
CA GLU A 2 4.21 -26.30 13.15
C GLU A 2 3.15 -26.89 14.09
N ILE A 3 2.91 -26.23 15.21
CA ILE A 3 1.88 -26.61 16.18
C ILE A 3 0.86 -25.48 16.19
N GLU A 4 -0.37 -25.78 15.81
CA GLU A 4 -1.48 -24.86 15.86
C GLU A 4 -2.51 -25.41 16.87
N VAL A 5 -2.87 -24.60 17.87
CA VAL A 5 -3.76 -24.99 18.96
C VAL A 5 -4.85 -23.92 19.12
N TYR A 6 -6.10 -24.35 19.15
CA TYR A 6 -7.26 -23.49 19.39
C TYR A 6 -7.94 -23.87 20.73
N PRO A 7 -7.37 -23.43 21.87
CA PRO A 7 -7.93 -23.75 23.19
C PRO A 7 -9.25 -23.01 23.40
N LYS A 8 -10.19 -23.66 24.08
CA LYS A 8 -11.40 -22.99 24.55
C LYS A 8 -11.05 -21.98 25.65
N ALA A 9 -11.86 -20.94 25.80
CA ALA A 9 -11.61 -19.86 26.77
C ALA A 9 -11.40 -20.34 28.22
N SER A 10 -11.84 -21.53 28.58
CA SER A 10 -11.69 -22.14 29.92
C SER A 10 -10.49 -23.08 30.05
N GLU A 11 -9.81 -23.45 28.96
CA GLU A 11 -8.78 -24.50 29.00
C GLU A 11 -7.38 -23.97 29.39
N LEU A 12 -7.05 -22.73 29.05
CA LEU A 12 -5.77 -22.12 29.35
C LEU A 12 -5.98 -20.82 30.14
N GLN A 13 -6.34 -20.95 31.41
CA GLN A 13 -6.49 -19.80 32.30
C GLN A 13 -5.12 -19.37 32.84
N VAL A 14 -4.80 -18.10 32.66
CA VAL A 14 -3.55 -17.50 33.16
C VAL A 14 -3.82 -16.34 34.11
N LYS A 15 -2.92 -16.11 35.06
CA LYS A 15 -3.00 -14.99 35.99
C LYS A 15 -2.04 -13.88 35.56
N LYS A 16 -2.37 -12.65 35.90
CA LYS A 16 -1.47 -11.52 35.66
C LYS A 16 -0.10 -11.76 36.32
N GLY A 17 0.98 -11.70 35.53
CA GLY A 17 2.35 -11.95 35.97
C GLY A 17 2.81 -13.41 35.84
N GLU A 18 1.94 -14.31 35.43
CA GLU A 18 2.32 -15.70 35.14
C GLU A 18 3.15 -15.79 33.86
N VAL A 19 4.21 -16.61 33.89
CA VAL A 19 5.05 -16.88 32.71
C VAL A 19 4.30 -17.84 31.79
N ILE A 20 3.93 -17.39 30.60
CA ILE A 20 3.19 -18.17 29.59
C ILE A 20 4.09 -18.71 28.49
N GLY A 21 5.34 -18.26 28.40
CA GLY A 21 6.29 -18.70 27.39
C GLY A 21 7.57 -17.86 27.42
N TYR A 22 8.49 -18.22 26.54
CA TYR A 22 9.74 -17.50 26.31
C TYR A 22 9.79 -16.98 24.87
N THR A 23 10.31 -15.78 24.69
CA THR A 23 10.43 -15.19 23.35
C THR A 23 11.47 -15.94 22.52
N GLY A 24 11.11 -16.27 21.29
CA GLY A 24 11.98 -16.91 20.30
C GLY A 24 12.31 -16.01 19.14
N ASN A 25 13.14 -16.51 18.23
CA ASN A 25 13.55 -15.83 16.99
C ASN A 25 13.36 -16.75 15.76
N SER A 26 12.29 -17.55 15.72
CA SER A 26 11.93 -18.39 14.58
C SER A 26 11.19 -17.59 13.51
N GLY A 27 11.27 -18.03 12.26
CA GLY A 27 10.65 -17.34 11.12
C GLY A 27 11.45 -16.12 10.63
N SER A 28 10.76 -15.22 9.91
CA SER A 28 11.35 -13.97 9.37
C SER A 28 11.41 -12.89 10.46
N SER A 29 12.38 -12.97 11.35
CA SER A 29 12.56 -12.05 12.46
C SER A 29 13.99 -11.52 12.54
N THR A 30 14.16 -10.28 13.00
CA THR A 30 15.46 -9.66 13.21
C THR A 30 15.97 -9.80 14.66
N GLY A 31 15.16 -10.36 15.56
CA GLY A 31 15.49 -10.61 16.96
C GLY A 31 14.32 -11.16 17.76
N PRO A 32 14.56 -11.74 18.94
CA PRO A 32 13.51 -12.27 19.79
C PRO A 32 12.46 -11.22 20.15
N HIS A 33 11.19 -11.50 19.91
CA HIS A 33 10.08 -10.61 20.21
C HIS A 33 8.79 -11.39 20.46
N LEU A 34 7.83 -10.75 21.12
CA LEU A 34 6.46 -11.23 21.24
C LEU A 34 5.62 -10.61 20.12
N HIS A 35 5.00 -11.45 19.31
CA HIS A 35 3.95 -11.04 18.38
C HIS A 35 2.60 -11.12 19.09
N PHE A 36 1.85 -10.02 19.09
CA PHE A 36 0.54 -9.93 19.71
C PHE A 36 -0.44 -9.24 18.76
N GLU A 37 -1.60 -9.86 18.54
CA GLU A 37 -2.67 -9.34 17.71
C GLU A 37 -4.02 -9.44 18.41
N ILE A 38 -4.91 -8.53 18.10
CA ILE A 38 -6.34 -8.62 18.36
C ILE A 38 -7.05 -8.75 17.03
N ARG A 39 -7.93 -9.72 16.92
CA ARG A 39 -8.70 -9.98 15.70
C ARG A 39 -10.20 -10.00 16.01
N GLU A 40 -10.99 -9.64 15.01
CA GLU A 40 -12.42 -9.88 15.05
C GLU A 40 -12.69 -11.40 15.01
N GLU A 41 -13.54 -11.90 15.90
CA GLU A 41 -13.74 -13.34 16.09
C GLU A 41 -14.19 -14.08 14.81
N LYS A 42 -15.06 -13.48 14.01
CA LYS A 42 -15.64 -14.14 12.82
C LYS A 42 -14.80 -13.98 11.56
N SER A 43 -14.27 -12.78 11.34
CA SER A 43 -13.55 -12.43 10.10
C SER A 43 -12.04 -12.61 10.22
N GLU A 44 -11.53 -12.78 11.44
CA GLU A 44 -10.11 -12.81 11.79
C GLU A 44 -9.32 -11.55 11.32
N ILE A 45 -10.04 -10.48 11.02
CA ILE A 45 -9.42 -9.21 10.60
C ILE A 45 -8.71 -8.57 11.81
N PRO A 46 -7.41 -8.28 11.71
CA PRO A 46 -6.67 -7.59 12.76
C PRO A 46 -7.24 -6.20 13.03
N ILE A 47 -7.42 -5.91 14.31
CA ILE A 47 -7.87 -4.61 14.85
C ILE A 47 -6.66 -3.91 15.44
N ASN A 48 -6.58 -2.59 15.31
CA ASN A 48 -5.55 -1.80 15.97
C ASN A 48 -5.64 -1.98 17.50
N PRO A 49 -4.63 -2.60 18.14
CA PRO A 49 -4.69 -2.90 19.58
C PRO A 49 -4.83 -1.67 20.46
N LEU A 50 -4.36 -0.51 20.03
CA LEU A 50 -4.45 0.76 20.77
C LEU A 50 -5.90 1.28 20.91
N LEU A 51 -6.83 0.78 20.09
CA LEU A 51 -8.27 1.05 20.24
C LEU A 51 -8.91 0.24 21.38
N VAL A 52 -8.29 -0.86 21.79
CA VAL A 52 -8.81 -1.79 22.79
C VAL A 52 -8.11 -1.63 24.12
N TYR A 53 -6.79 -1.39 24.13
CA TYR A 53 -6.02 -1.19 25.33
C TYR A 53 -5.97 0.27 25.72
N ASP A 54 -6.16 0.50 27.03
CA ASP A 54 -6.00 1.83 27.62
C ASP A 54 -4.52 2.12 27.89
N VAL A 55 -3.80 2.43 26.83
CA VAL A 55 -2.43 2.94 26.92
C VAL A 55 -2.51 4.45 27.15
N LYS A 56 -1.85 4.94 28.19
CA LYS A 56 -1.77 6.38 28.45
C LYS A 56 -0.97 7.04 27.33
N ASP A 57 -1.60 8.00 26.64
CA ASP A 57 -0.96 8.79 25.60
C ASP A 57 -1.49 10.22 25.57
N ASP A 58 -0.61 11.15 25.89
CA ASP A 58 -0.84 12.59 25.85
C ASP A 58 0.06 13.26 24.77
N VAL A 59 0.81 12.45 23.99
CA VAL A 59 1.76 12.95 22.99
C VAL A 59 1.04 13.19 21.67
N LYS A 60 1.16 14.40 21.14
CA LYS A 60 0.58 14.70 19.84
C LYS A 60 1.40 14.07 18.72
N PRO A 61 0.76 13.51 17.68
CA PRO A 61 1.47 12.98 16.52
C PRO A 61 2.29 14.07 15.82
N GLU A 62 3.50 13.72 15.36
CA GLU A 62 4.45 14.64 14.73
C GLU A 62 4.33 14.62 13.21
N LEU A 63 4.31 15.81 12.60
CA LEU A 63 4.36 16.02 11.16
C LEU A 63 5.74 16.55 10.76
N THR A 64 6.43 15.85 9.88
CA THR A 64 7.80 16.23 9.46
C THR A 64 7.86 16.87 8.09
N HIS A 65 7.04 16.41 7.14
CA HIS A 65 7.01 16.93 5.77
C HIS A 65 5.59 16.97 5.22
N LEU A 66 5.32 17.99 4.40
CA LEU A 66 4.20 18.03 3.47
C LEU A 66 4.71 17.59 2.09
N ALA A 67 3.98 16.71 1.42
CA ALA A 67 4.23 16.32 0.04
C ALA A 67 3.10 16.81 -0.88
N ILE A 68 3.45 17.26 -2.09
CA ILE A 68 2.50 17.65 -3.13
C ILE A 68 2.72 16.73 -4.33
N TYR A 69 1.63 16.22 -4.88
CA TYR A 69 1.61 15.27 -5.99
C TYR A 69 0.91 15.87 -7.20
N SER A 70 1.52 15.76 -8.37
CA SER A 70 0.83 15.99 -9.63
C SER A 70 -0.19 14.87 -9.88
N THR A 71 -1.39 15.24 -10.26
CA THR A 71 -2.45 14.31 -10.66
C THR A 71 -2.88 14.55 -12.09
N ALA A 72 -2.07 15.25 -12.88
CA ALA A 72 -2.30 15.49 -14.29
C ALA A 72 -2.40 14.18 -15.11
N ASP A 73 -1.61 13.18 -14.75
CA ASP A 73 -1.78 11.80 -15.20
C ASP A 73 -2.39 10.95 -14.07
N THR A 74 -3.65 10.57 -14.23
CA THR A 74 -4.38 9.78 -13.24
C THR A 74 -3.77 8.40 -12.96
N ASN A 75 -3.00 7.88 -13.91
CA ASN A 75 -2.35 6.57 -13.83
C ASN A 75 -0.91 6.66 -13.32
N ASN A 76 -0.34 7.87 -13.27
CA ASN A 76 1.04 8.08 -12.88
C ASN A 76 1.17 9.31 -11.95
N VAL A 77 0.48 9.25 -10.82
CA VAL A 77 0.58 10.29 -9.80
C VAL A 77 2.00 10.36 -9.26
N LYS A 78 2.67 11.48 -9.47
CA LYS A 78 4.06 11.70 -9.06
C LYS A 78 4.15 12.79 -8.02
N ARG A 79 5.01 12.59 -7.01
CA ARG A 79 5.35 13.66 -6.09
C ARG A 79 6.19 14.71 -6.82
N ILE A 80 5.74 15.96 -6.78
CA ILE A 80 6.40 17.10 -7.42
C ILE A 80 7.15 17.97 -6.43
N SER A 81 6.79 17.90 -5.15
CA SER A 81 7.56 18.60 -4.10
C SER A 81 7.39 17.92 -2.74
N SER A 82 8.38 18.11 -1.88
CA SER A 82 8.36 17.79 -0.46
C SER A 82 8.89 18.99 0.31
N VAL A 83 8.13 19.43 1.28
CA VAL A 83 8.43 20.64 2.06
C VAL A 83 8.54 20.26 3.54
N PRO A 84 9.65 20.55 4.23
CA PRO A 84 9.77 20.29 5.66
C PRO A 84 8.79 21.15 6.45
N VAL A 85 8.15 20.53 7.44
CA VAL A 85 7.28 21.22 8.39
C VAL A 85 8.12 21.66 9.59
N LYS A 86 7.92 22.89 10.03
CA LYS A 86 8.58 23.48 11.22
C LYS A 86 7.57 23.67 12.34
N TYR A 87 8.02 23.51 13.57
CA TYR A 87 7.28 23.86 14.77
C TYR A 87 7.71 25.23 15.24
N ILE A 88 6.76 26.13 15.44
CA ILE A 88 6.96 27.46 16.05
C ILE A 88 6.07 27.49 17.29
N GLY A 89 6.66 27.17 18.44
CA GLY A 89 5.88 26.79 19.62
C GLY A 89 5.04 25.54 19.29
N ASP A 90 3.76 25.59 19.63
CA ASP A 90 2.81 24.49 19.33
C ASP A 90 2.18 24.56 17.93
N LYS A 91 2.61 25.51 17.09
CA LYS A 91 2.04 25.70 15.75
C LYS A 91 2.92 25.09 14.66
N LEU A 92 2.28 24.39 13.75
CA LEU A 92 2.93 23.88 12.53
C LEU A 92 2.99 24.99 11.48
N SER A 93 4.13 25.06 10.78
CA SER A 93 4.39 26.06 9.75
C SER A 93 5.19 25.49 8.59
N LEU A 94 5.01 26.07 7.41
CA LEU A 94 5.82 25.81 6.24
C LEU A 94 6.79 26.97 5.99
N PRO A 95 7.97 26.75 5.37
CA PRO A 95 8.90 27.81 4.98
C PRO A 95 8.25 28.89 4.11
N LYS A 96 7.30 28.49 3.26
CA LYS A 96 6.41 29.37 2.51
C LYS A 96 4.97 29.05 2.88
N TYR A 97 4.26 30.00 3.42
CA TYR A 97 2.86 29.84 3.86
C TYR A 97 1.91 29.58 2.68
N THR A 98 2.18 30.16 1.51
CA THR A 98 1.41 29.92 0.28
C THR A 98 2.25 29.09 -0.71
N GLN A 99 1.74 27.96 -1.12
CA GLN A 99 2.29 27.13 -2.17
C GLN A 99 1.73 27.54 -3.53
N VAL A 100 2.59 27.93 -4.46
CA VAL A 100 2.19 28.35 -5.81
C VAL A 100 2.45 27.19 -6.76
N LEU A 101 1.39 26.68 -7.37
CA LEU A 101 1.42 25.54 -8.25
C LEU A 101 1.33 25.95 -9.72
N THR A 102 1.91 25.15 -10.60
CA THR A 102 1.77 25.30 -12.05
C THR A 102 0.56 24.54 -12.60
N GLU A 103 0.08 23.57 -11.83
CA GLU A 103 -1.08 22.74 -12.14
C GLU A 103 -2.28 23.17 -11.33
N ASN A 104 -3.48 23.03 -11.88
CA ASN A 104 -4.73 23.29 -11.15
C ASN A 104 -5.32 22.03 -10.50
N THR A 105 -4.74 20.85 -10.75
CA THR A 105 -5.16 19.58 -10.17
C THR A 105 -3.96 18.89 -9.51
N PHE A 106 -4.08 18.60 -8.22
CA PHE A 106 -3.01 18.01 -7.44
C PHE A 106 -3.59 17.19 -6.27
N ALA A 107 -2.73 16.48 -5.57
CA ALA A 107 -3.05 15.84 -4.30
C ALA A 107 -1.95 16.12 -3.29
N ILE A 108 -2.22 15.86 -2.02
CA ILE A 108 -1.21 16.00 -0.97
C ILE A 108 -0.96 14.66 -0.26
N GLY A 109 0.14 14.61 0.44
CA GLY A 109 0.50 13.60 1.39
C GLY A 109 1.40 14.19 2.45
N PHE A 110 1.82 13.37 3.39
CA PHE A 110 2.66 13.83 4.48
C PHE A 110 3.63 12.74 4.95
N ALA A 111 4.71 13.15 5.57
CA ALA A 111 5.53 12.29 6.41
C ALA A 111 5.34 12.72 7.87
N GLY A 112 5.17 11.72 8.72
CA GLY A 112 4.96 11.93 10.14
C GLY A 112 4.95 10.59 10.87
N PHE A 113 4.91 10.66 12.18
CA PHE A 113 4.83 9.51 13.06
C PHE A 113 4.16 9.88 14.38
N ASP A 114 3.76 8.88 15.10
CA ASP A 114 3.23 8.99 16.44
C ASP A 114 4.07 8.24 17.45
N ARG A 115 3.97 8.59 18.75
CA ARG A 115 4.63 7.93 19.86
C ARG A 115 3.76 7.96 21.10
N ALA A 116 3.59 6.81 21.73
CA ALA A 116 2.99 6.77 23.05
C ALA A 116 3.93 7.32 24.14
N ASN A 117 3.37 7.74 25.26
CA ASN A 117 4.12 8.24 26.42
C ASN A 117 5.26 7.28 26.82
N GLY A 118 6.47 7.83 26.94
CA GLY A 118 7.66 7.08 27.34
C GLY A 118 8.21 6.10 26.30
N SER A 119 7.60 6.03 25.09
CA SER A 119 8.08 5.18 24.01
C SER A 119 8.97 5.95 23.03
N THR A 120 10.02 5.28 22.55
CA THR A 120 10.87 5.75 21.45
C THR A 120 10.40 5.22 20.09
N ASN A 121 9.48 4.26 20.08
CA ASN A 121 8.95 3.67 18.85
C ASN A 121 8.14 4.69 18.05
N LYS A 122 8.33 4.67 16.75
CA LYS A 122 7.59 5.52 15.81
C LYS A 122 6.50 4.71 15.14
N ASN A 123 5.27 5.01 15.49
CA ASN A 123 4.08 4.40 14.90
C ASN A 123 3.62 5.20 13.67
N ASN A 124 2.81 4.59 12.80
CA ASN A 124 2.11 5.32 11.76
C ASN A 124 1.07 6.27 12.38
N ILE A 125 0.78 7.36 11.69
CA ILE A 125 -0.34 8.23 12.04
C ILE A 125 -1.65 7.44 11.90
N TYR A 126 -2.47 7.44 12.93
CA TYR A 126 -3.73 6.70 12.99
C TYR A 126 -4.80 7.27 12.08
N GLU A 127 -4.98 8.59 12.12
CA GLU A 127 -6.01 9.30 11.35
C GLU A 127 -5.43 10.51 10.64
N ALA A 128 -5.84 10.72 9.39
CA ALA A 128 -5.57 11.99 8.70
C ALA A 128 -6.79 12.48 7.94
N LYS A 129 -7.01 13.81 8.01
CA LYS A 129 -8.04 14.53 7.27
C LYS A 129 -7.39 15.65 6.46
N VAL A 130 -7.84 15.81 5.22
CA VAL A 130 -7.51 16.97 4.38
C VAL A 130 -8.78 17.75 4.12
N LEU A 131 -8.72 19.05 4.42
CA LEU A 131 -9.80 19.97 4.16
C LEU A 131 -9.36 21.01 3.12
N LEU A 132 -10.22 21.27 2.15
CA LEU A 132 -10.14 22.39 1.21
C LEU A 132 -11.23 23.39 1.57
N ASP A 133 -10.85 24.61 1.91
CA ASP A 133 -11.77 25.68 2.34
C ASP A 133 -12.79 25.17 3.39
N ASP A 134 -12.26 24.48 4.41
CA ASP A 134 -12.98 23.89 5.53
C ASP A 134 -13.90 22.69 5.19
N LYS A 135 -13.90 22.21 3.94
CA LYS A 135 -14.66 21.02 3.54
C LYS A 135 -13.74 19.81 3.48
N ILE A 136 -14.10 18.71 4.14
CA ILE A 136 -13.34 17.45 4.10
C ILE A 136 -13.36 16.90 2.68
N ILE A 137 -12.17 16.70 2.10
CA ILE A 137 -11.99 16.06 0.80
C ILE A 137 -11.34 14.69 0.91
N TYR A 138 -10.66 14.42 2.01
CA TYR A 138 -10.03 13.14 2.29
C TYR A 138 -10.04 12.85 3.80
N HIS A 139 -10.34 11.61 4.15
CA HIS A 139 -10.29 11.14 5.52
C HIS A 139 -9.98 9.64 5.55
N HIS A 140 -8.94 9.24 6.28
CA HIS A 140 -8.66 7.85 6.57
C HIS A 140 -8.46 7.61 8.07
N GLN A 141 -8.73 6.37 8.50
CA GLN A 141 -8.45 5.85 9.84
C GLN A 141 -7.91 4.42 9.77
N LEU A 142 -6.85 4.14 10.52
CA LEU A 142 -6.22 2.82 10.58
C LEU A 142 -6.82 1.96 11.71
N ASN A 143 -8.12 1.64 11.62
CA ASN A 143 -8.82 0.84 12.61
C ASN A 143 -8.49 -0.65 12.48
N ASN A 144 -8.59 -1.14 11.27
CA ASN A 144 -8.36 -2.54 10.92
C ASN A 144 -7.86 -2.66 9.47
N ILE A 145 -7.05 -3.66 9.20
CA ILE A 145 -6.55 -3.95 7.85
C ILE A 145 -6.50 -5.47 7.72
N SER A 146 -7.28 -6.03 6.80
CA SER A 146 -7.22 -7.45 6.48
C SER A 146 -5.83 -7.84 5.94
N PHE A 147 -5.38 -9.04 6.25
CA PHE A 147 -4.14 -9.60 5.69
C PHE A 147 -4.14 -9.62 4.16
N ASP A 148 -5.29 -9.87 3.54
CA ASP A 148 -5.46 -9.80 2.08
C ASP A 148 -5.13 -8.42 1.52
N ASN A 149 -5.32 -7.38 2.33
CA ASN A 149 -5.04 -6.00 1.98
C ASN A 149 -3.63 -5.52 2.43
N GLY A 150 -2.81 -6.39 2.99
CA GLY A 150 -1.48 -6.01 3.50
C GLY A 150 -0.58 -5.32 2.46
N ARG A 151 -0.73 -5.68 1.18
CA ARG A 151 0.03 -5.04 0.08
C ARG A 151 -0.44 -3.62 -0.26
N TYR A 152 -1.60 -3.20 0.21
CA TYR A 152 -2.09 -1.83 -0.01
C TYR A 152 -1.22 -0.77 0.66
N VAL A 153 -0.44 -1.15 1.66
CA VAL A 153 0.56 -0.24 2.26
C VAL A 153 1.51 0.34 1.21
N ASN A 154 1.84 -0.43 0.15
CA ASN A 154 2.71 0.00 -0.95
C ASN A 154 2.04 1.01 -1.90
N VAL A 155 0.72 1.11 -1.85
CA VAL A 155 -0.06 2.09 -2.62
C VAL A 155 -0.38 3.31 -1.76
N PHE A 156 -0.75 3.08 -0.51
CA PHE A 156 -1.08 4.09 0.49
C PHE A 156 0.15 4.92 0.90
N SER A 157 1.33 4.35 0.88
CA SER A 157 2.57 5.04 1.26
C SER A 157 3.67 4.86 0.20
N GLU A 158 4.68 5.71 0.28
CA GLU A 158 5.91 5.59 -0.48
C GLU A 158 7.11 5.96 0.38
N LYS A 159 8.29 5.43 0.05
CA LYS A 159 9.54 5.75 0.75
C LYS A 159 10.54 6.35 -0.21
N GLU A 160 11.11 7.49 0.16
CA GLU A 160 12.17 8.14 -0.60
C GLU A 160 13.19 8.74 0.36
N ASN A 161 14.46 8.50 0.10
CA ASN A 161 15.59 9.00 0.92
C ASN A 161 15.41 8.73 2.43
N GLY A 162 14.88 7.55 2.77
CA GLY A 162 14.62 7.17 4.17
C GLY A 162 13.33 7.74 4.78
N VAL A 163 12.67 8.70 4.13
CA VAL A 163 11.41 9.30 4.58
C VAL A 163 10.22 8.53 4.03
N LYS A 164 9.30 8.12 4.90
CA LYS A 164 8.04 7.45 4.52
C LYS A 164 6.93 8.47 4.45
N PHE A 165 6.31 8.60 3.28
CA PHE A 165 5.17 9.47 3.04
C PHE A 165 3.88 8.66 3.01
N GLN A 166 2.85 9.15 3.69
CA GLN A 166 1.47 8.67 3.58
C GLN A 166 0.73 9.54 2.58
N LYS A 167 0.04 8.92 1.63
CA LYS A 167 -0.72 9.61 0.58
C LYS A 167 -2.13 9.93 1.06
N CYS A 168 -2.56 11.18 0.90
CA CYS A 168 -3.91 11.62 1.22
C CYS A 168 -4.82 11.60 -0.02
N PHE A 169 -4.70 10.55 -0.81
CA PHE A 169 -5.56 10.29 -1.96
C PHE A 169 -5.71 8.79 -2.17
N SER A 170 -6.85 8.40 -2.68
CA SER A 170 -7.16 7.00 -3.00
C SER A 170 -6.71 6.66 -4.41
N PRO A 171 -6.13 5.50 -4.65
CA PRO A 171 -5.97 4.98 -6.00
C PRO A 171 -7.34 4.74 -6.64
N THR A 172 -7.40 4.89 -7.95
CA THR A 172 -8.66 4.87 -8.73
C THR A 172 -9.40 3.53 -8.66
N CYS A 173 -8.75 2.47 -8.18
CA CYS A 173 -9.20 1.10 -8.36
C CYS A 173 -9.56 0.38 -7.06
N TYR A 174 -9.51 1.03 -5.90
CA TYR A 174 -9.69 0.34 -4.61
C TYR A 174 -10.51 1.15 -3.63
N ASP A 175 -11.43 0.42 -3.01
CA ASP A 175 -12.05 0.81 -1.77
C ASP A 175 -11.50 -0.11 -0.67
N ILE A 176 -10.70 0.44 0.23
CA ILE A 176 -10.22 -0.27 1.43
C ILE A 176 -10.84 0.37 2.66
N ALA A 177 -11.08 -0.44 3.69
CA ALA A 177 -11.81 -0.04 4.90
C ALA A 177 -11.20 1.15 5.66
N ILE A 178 -9.94 1.52 5.38
CA ILE A 178 -9.30 2.68 6.01
C ILE A 178 -9.89 4.01 5.54
N TYR A 179 -10.45 4.09 4.33
CA TYR A 179 -11.02 5.34 3.79
C TYR A 179 -12.42 5.57 4.35
N LYS A 180 -12.59 6.67 5.08
CA LYS A 180 -13.87 7.10 5.67
C LYS A 180 -14.62 8.09 4.78
N SER A 181 -13.89 8.95 4.10
CA SER A 181 -14.45 9.90 3.13
C SER A 181 -13.37 10.26 2.10
N VAL A 182 -13.69 10.13 0.84
CA VAL A 182 -12.76 10.47 -0.26
C VAL A 182 -13.56 11.12 -1.39
N VAL A 183 -13.49 12.44 -1.47
CA VAL A 183 -14.12 13.22 -2.54
C VAL A 183 -13.16 13.33 -3.70
N ASN A 184 -13.59 13.02 -4.92
CA ASN A 184 -12.78 13.08 -6.14
C ASN A 184 -11.43 12.32 -6.01
N GLY A 185 -11.44 11.17 -5.31
CA GLY A 185 -10.23 10.39 -5.05
C GLY A 185 -9.20 11.08 -4.14
N GLY A 186 -9.58 12.11 -3.37
CA GLY A 186 -8.68 12.94 -2.58
C GLY A 186 -7.90 13.97 -3.40
N LYS A 187 -8.25 14.15 -4.68
CA LYS A 187 -7.64 15.14 -5.57
C LYS A 187 -8.27 16.51 -5.34
N ILE A 188 -7.42 17.52 -5.31
CA ILE A 188 -7.80 18.93 -5.21
C ILE A 188 -7.81 19.52 -6.61
N VAL A 189 -8.93 20.15 -6.99
CA VAL A 189 -9.08 20.84 -8.27
C VAL A 189 -9.36 22.31 -7.97
N LEU A 190 -8.47 23.20 -8.40
CA LEU A 190 -8.67 24.64 -8.30
C LEU A 190 -9.29 25.15 -9.59
N ASN A 191 -10.46 25.80 -9.46
CA ASN A 191 -11.22 26.32 -10.59
C ASN A 191 -10.97 27.82 -10.85
N ASP A 192 -10.14 28.43 -10.03
CA ASP A 192 -9.73 29.82 -10.12
C ASP A 192 -8.25 30.00 -9.70
N THR A 193 -7.76 31.21 -9.76
CA THR A 193 -6.38 31.58 -9.37
C THR A 193 -6.29 32.18 -7.96
N LEU A 194 -7.39 32.15 -7.22
CA LEU A 194 -7.43 32.64 -5.84
C LEU A 194 -6.62 31.73 -4.91
N SER A 195 -6.43 32.22 -3.71
CA SER A 195 -5.74 31.49 -2.67
C SER A 195 -6.74 30.65 -1.87
N HIS A 196 -6.57 29.33 -1.90
CA HIS A 196 -7.43 28.37 -1.19
C HIS A 196 -6.73 27.85 0.06
N LYS A 197 -7.49 27.71 1.15
CA LYS A 197 -7.02 27.19 2.43
C LYS A 197 -6.99 25.67 2.40
N ILE A 198 -5.83 25.08 2.72
CA ILE A 198 -5.70 23.65 2.98
C ILE A 198 -5.42 23.46 4.46
N SER A 199 -6.14 22.52 5.09
CA SER A 199 -5.86 22.05 6.43
C SER A 199 -5.60 20.55 6.41
N LEU A 200 -4.40 20.16 6.83
CA LEU A 200 -4.02 18.76 7.07
C LEU A 200 -4.08 18.52 8.58
N GLN A 201 -5.04 17.74 9.03
CA GLN A 201 -5.21 17.31 10.41
C GLN A 201 -4.71 15.88 10.55
N ILE A 202 -3.87 15.62 11.55
CA ILE A 202 -3.40 14.29 11.91
C ILE A 202 -3.74 14.02 13.36
N ASN A 203 -4.23 12.82 13.65
CA ASN A 203 -4.65 12.40 14.98
C ASN A 203 -4.05 11.02 15.30
N ASP A 204 -3.83 10.77 16.59
CA ASP A 204 -3.70 9.44 17.14
C ASP A 204 -5.06 8.83 17.52
N GLU A 205 -5.08 7.64 18.09
CA GLU A 205 -6.29 6.93 18.53
C GLU A 205 -6.85 7.45 19.86
N LYS A 206 -6.09 8.25 20.60
CA LYS A 206 -6.52 8.91 21.86
C LYS A 206 -7.13 10.31 21.61
N GLY A 207 -7.04 10.80 20.38
CA GLY A 207 -7.57 12.11 19.99
C GLY A 207 -6.58 13.26 20.13
N ASN A 208 -5.31 12.99 20.48
CA ASN A 208 -4.28 14.01 20.38
C ASN A 208 -4.09 14.38 18.91
N LYS A 209 -3.97 15.66 18.62
CA LYS A 209 -3.97 16.15 17.24
C LYS A 209 -2.98 17.24 16.96
N ASN A 210 -2.52 17.28 15.74
CA ASN A 210 -1.83 18.40 15.13
C ASN A 210 -2.50 18.81 13.83
N THR A 211 -2.45 20.10 13.51
CA THR A 211 -3.04 20.65 12.29
C THR A 211 -2.04 21.58 11.60
N LEU A 212 -1.72 21.25 10.35
CA LEU A 212 -0.97 22.14 9.46
C LEU A 212 -1.96 22.88 8.55
N THR A 213 -1.98 24.20 8.63
CA THR A 213 -2.77 25.05 7.74
C THR A 213 -1.83 25.85 6.84
N PHE A 214 -2.11 25.83 5.54
CA PHE A 214 -1.36 26.57 4.52
C PHE A 214 -2.28 26.94 3.36
N PHE A 215 -1.78 27.78 2.46
CA PHE A 215 -2.54 28.20 1.30
C PHE A 215 -1.93 27.67 0.01
N VAL A 216 -2.78 27.43 -0.98
CA VAL A 216 -2.40 27.03 -2.33
C VAL A 216 -3.06 27.92 -3.34
N LYS A 217 -2.38 28.21 -4.43
CA LYS A 217 -2.95 28.85 -5.62
C LYS A 217 -2.29 28.32 -6.87
N THR A 218 -3.01 28.33 -7.98
CA THR A 218 -2.43 27.97 -9.29
C THR A 218 -2.17 29.22 -10.13
N LYS A 219 -1.14 29.14 -10.95
CA LYS A 219 -0.86 30.14 -12.00
C LYS A 219 -1.56 29.82 -13.31
N ASN A 220 -2.03 28.59 -13.47
CA ASN A 220 -2.57 28.11 -14.73
C ASN A 220 -3.86 27.32 -14.49
N LEU A 221 -4.96 27.77 -15.06
CA LEU A 221 -6.26 27.10 -15.02
C LEU A 221 -6.44 26.09 -16.19
N LYS A 222 -5.55 26.13 -17.18
CA LYS A 222 -5.58 25.11 -18.24
C LYS A 222 -5.15 23.80 -17.64
N GLY A 223 -6.09 22.88 -17.51
CA GLY A 223 -5.76 21.49 -17.18
C GLY A 223 -4.71 20.99 -18.18
N TYR A 224 -3.69 20.31 -17.67
CA TYR A 224 -2.82 19.55 -18.57
C TYR A 224 -3.71 18.59 -19.36
N ALA A 225 -3.49 18.54 -20.67
CA ALA A 225 -4.13 17.51 -21.49
C ALA A 225 -3.74 16.15 -20.88
N VAL A 226 -4.71 15.45 -20.35
CA VAL A 226 -4.49 14.10 -19.86
C VAL A 226 -4.09 13.27 -21.07
N THR A 227 -2.83 12.95 -21.18
CA THR A 227 -2.36 12.01 -22.20
C THR A 227 -2.99 10.67 -21.86
N THR A 228 -4.06 10.31 -22.55
CA THR A 228 -4.73 9.03 -22.34
C THR A 228 -3.83 7.94 -22.91
N ILE A 229 -2.94 7.41 -22.10
CA ILE A 229 -2.19 6.21 -22.45
C ILE A 229 -3.20 5.08 -22.51
N LYS A 230 -3.36 4.46 -23.67
CA LYS A 230 -4.18 3.26 -23.82
C LYS A 230 -3.50 2.11 -23.08
N HIS A 231 -4.01 1.77 -21.90
CA HIS A 231 -3.60 0.58 -21.17
C HIS A 231 -4.35 -0.64 -21.70
N ASN A 232 -3.66 -1.78 -21.79
CA ASN A 232 -4.29 -3.04 -22.20
C ASN A 232 -4.88 -3.81 -21.00
N VAL A 233 -4.58 -3.40 -19.78
CA VAL A 233 -5.13 -3.98 -18.55
C VAL A 233 -5.74 -2.87 -17.70
N LEU A 234 -7.04 -2.94 -17.50
CA LEU A 234 -7.76 -2.08 -16.59
C LEU A 234 -7.82 -2.75 -15.21
N CYS A 235 -7.43 -2.04 -14.18
CA CYS A 235 -7.31 -2.59 -12.82
C CYS A 235 -8.65 -3.03 -12.19
N ASN A 236 -9.78 -2.53 -12.71
CA ASN A 236 -11.14 -2.86 -12.27
C ASN A 236 -11.84 -3.91 -13.16
N GLN A 237 -11.11 -4.54 -14.07
CA GLN A 237 -11.63 -5.57 -14.97
C GLN A 237 -10.66 -6.75 -15.07
N ASP A 238 -11.22 -7.93 -15.32
CA ASP A 238 -10.41 -9.11 -15.65
C ASP A 238 -9.74 -8.91 -17.00
N ALA A 239 -8.48 -9.29 -17.12
CA ALA A 239 -7.73 -9.30 -18.36
C ALA A 239 -7.10 -10.68 -18.59
N ASN A 240 -7.27 -11.19 -19.82
CA ASN A 240 -6.63 -12.42 -20.26
C ASN A 240 -5.72 -12.09 -21.45
N ILE A 241 -4.42 -12.21 -21.26
CA ILE A 241 -3.41 -11.94 -22.29
C ILE A 241 -2.83 -13.26 -22.73
N LYS A 242 -3.03 -13.61 -24.00
CA LYS A 242 -2.49 -14.82 -24.64
C LYS A 242 -1.46 -14.44 -25.68
N LYS A 243 -0.29 -15.01 -25.59
CA LYS A 243 0.82 -14.84 -26.54
C LYS A 243 1.55 -16.16 -26.69
N GLU A 244 1.41 -16.79 -27.87
CA GLU A 244 2.06 -18.08 -28.19
C GLU A 244 1.95 -19.10 -27.05
N ASP A 245 3.06 -19.35 -26.37
CA ASP A 245 3.18 -20.34 -25.30
C ASP A 245 3.01 -19.73 -23.88
N VAL A 246 2.43 -18.52 -23.77
CA VAL A 246 2.21 -17.85 -22.48
C VAL A 246 0.79 -17.31 -22.39
N GLU A 247 0.10 -17.65 -21.30
CA GLU A 247 -1.18 -17.07 -20.93
C GLU A 247 -1.08 -16.40 -19.55
N VAL A 248 -1.61 -15.20 -19.44
CA VAL A 248 -1.62 -14.42 -18.20
C VAL A 248 -3.05 -13.97 -17.90
N LEU A 249 -3.60 -14.43 -16.77
CA LEU A 249 -4.90 -14.02 -16.28
C LEU A 249 -4.70 -13.07 -15.09
N ILE A 250 -5.12 -11.82 -15.27
CA ILE A 250 -5.08 -10.78 -14.26
C ILE A 250 -6.52 -10.46 -13.86
N LYS A 251 -6.89 -10.82 -12.65
CA LYS A 251 -8.22 -10.54 -12.10
C LYS A 251 -8.38 -9.06 -11.73
N ALA A 252 -9.60 -8.57 -11.77
CA ALA A 252 -9.94 -7.25 -11.24
C ALA A 252 -9.42 -7.09 -9.81
N GLY A 253 -8.83 -5.94 -9.53
CA GLY A 253 -8.21 -5.68 -8.22
C GLY A 253 -6.80 -6.26 -8.04
N THR A 254 -6.18 -6.87 -9.05
CA THR A 254 -4.79 -7.32 -8.99
C THR A 254 -3.79 -6.17 -9.15
N LEU A 255 -4.08 -5.22 -10.04
CA LEU A 255 -3.24 -4.04 -10.27
C LEU A 255 -3.68 -2.86 -9.41
N SER A 256 -2.73 -2.05 -8.94
CA SER A 256 -3.02 -0.81 -8.21
C SER A 256 -3.48 0.36 -9.11
N LYS A 257 -3.29 0.25 -10.40
CA LYS A 257 -3.65 1.24 -11.44
C LYS A 257 -3.81 0.55 -12.79
N HIS A 258 -4.39 1.23 -13.77
CA HIS A 258 -4.36 0.75 -15.15
C HIS A 258 -2.91 0.60 -15.63
N ALA A 259 -2.60 -0.46 -16.36
CA ALA A 259 -1.24 -0.74 -16.79
C ALA A 259 -1.16 -1.26 -18.23
N SER A 260 0.00 -1.07 -18.84
CA SER A 260 0.38 -1.73 -20.08
C SER A 260 1.24 -2.94 -19.74
N VAL A 261 0.64 -4.13 -19.82
CA VAL A 261 1.30 -5.39 -19.48
C VAL A 261 1.75 -6.07 -20.76
N GLY A 262 3.08 -6.08 -20.98
CA GLY A 262 3.70 -6.85 -22.06
C GLY A 262 3.84 -8.33 -21.64
N VAL A 263 3.60 -9.23 -22.59
CA VAL A 263 3.78 -10.69 -22.39
C VAL A 263 4.49 -11.25 -23.61
N TYR A 264 5.63 -11.88 -23.45
CA TYR A 264 6.39 -12.51 -24.54
C TYR A 264 7.43 -13.52 -24.00
N ILE A 265 7.93 -14.39 -24.88
CA ILE A 265 9.10 -15.23 -24.61
C ILE A 265 10.35 -14.51 -25.10
N ASN A 266 11.37 -14.39 -24.27
CA ASN A 266 12.64 -13.78 -24.64
C ASN A 266 13.55 -14.77 -25.40
N LYS A 267 14.70 -14.29 -25.90
CA LYS A 267 15.67 -15.09 -26.65
C LYS A 267 16.27 -16.27 -25.84
N LEU A 268 16.14 -16.25 -24.53
CA LEU A 268 16.58 -17.33 -23.62
C LEU A 268 15.47 -18.32 -23.28
N GLY A 269 14.32 -18.25 -23.97
CA GLY A 269 13.18 -19.12 -23.72
C GLY A 269 12.44 -18.85 -22.40
N LYS A 270 12.66 -17.69 -21.78
CA LYS A 270 11.99 -17.30 -20.53
C LYS A 270 10.80 -16.40 -20.81
N ALA A 271 9.70 -16.60 -20.09
CA ALA A 271 8.53 -15.72 -20.17
C ALA A 271 8.82 -14.40 -19.47
N VAL A 272 8.51 -13.30 -20.15
CA VAL A 272 8.52 -11.96 -19.59
C VAL A 272 7.08 -11.49 -19.45
N VAL A 273 6.71 -11.06 -18.24
CA VAL A 273 5.37 -10.58 -17.92
C VAL A 273 5.48 -9.21 -17.24
N GLY A 274 4.92 -8.21 -17.85
CA GLY A 274 4.82 -6.86 -17.29
C GLY A 274 6.14 -6.21 -16.89
N ASN A 275 6.05 -5.20 -16.03
CA ASN A 275 7.20 -4.54 -15.44
C ASN A 275 7.31 -4.95 -13.95
N LYS A 276 8.49 -5.38 -13.52
CA LYS A 276 8.76 -5.81 -12.13
C LYS A 276 8.51 -4.72 -11.08
N ASP A 277 8.57 -3.45 -11.48
CA ASP A 277 8.36 -2.30 -10.60
C ASP A 277 6.86 -1.99 -10.38
N GLU A 278 5.95 -2.70 -11.08
CA GLU A 278 4.52 -2.55 -10.85
C GLU A 278 4.08 -3.23 -9.55
N ASN A 279 3.36 -2.47 -8.72
CA ASN A 279 2.80 -3.00 -7.47
C ASN A 279 1.56 -3.84 -7.74
N LEU A 280 1.67 -5.14 -7.54
CA LEU A 280 0.53 -6.05 -7.55
C LEU A 280 -0.04 -6.20 -6.15
N LEU A 281 -1.35 -6.08 -6.04
CA LEU A 281 -2.10 -6.21 -4.78
C LEU A 281 -2.51 -7.65 -4.52
N LYS A 282 -2.82 -8.39 -5.60
CA LYS A 282 -3.15 -9.81 -5.57
C LYS A 282 -2.23 -10.58 -6.51
N ALA A 283 -2.25 -11.89 -6.39
CA ALA A 283 -1.60 -12.74 -7.36
C ALA A 283 -2.34 -12.70 -8.72
N PHE A 284 -1.58 -12.88 -9.78
CA PHE A 284 -2.10 -13.20 -11.11
C PHE A 284 -1.76 -14.64 -11.47
N THR A 285 -2.54 -15.24 -12.35
CA THR A 285 -2.25 -16.59 -12.85
C THR A 285 -1.38 -16.51 -14.09
N LEU A 286 -0.32 -17.30 -14.11
CA LEU A 286 0.61 -17.48 -15.23
C LEU A 286 0.57 -18.92 -15.69
N SER A 287 0.33 -19.13 -16.97
CA SER A 287 0.42 -20.44 -17.62
C SER A 287 1.47 -20.37 -18.74
N ILE A 288 2.41 -21.31 -18.73
CA ILE A 288 3.46 -21.42 -19.75
C ILE A 288 3.38 -22.79 -20.38
N ARG A 289 3.39 -22.84 -21.72
CA ARG A 289 3.42 -24.08 -22.46
C ARG A 289 4.81 -24.68 -22.44
N ILE A 290 4.91 -25.95 -22.08
CA ILE A 290 6.15 -26.71 -21.96
C ILE A 290 6.00 -28.01 -22.77
N PRO A 291 6.34 -28.01 -24.06
CA PRO A 291 6.07 -29.16 -24.94
C PRO A 291 6.82 -30.41 -24.56
N LYS A 292 7.94 -30.28 -23.85
CA LYS A 292 8.80 -31.37 -23.45
C LYS A 292 9.23 -31.21 -21.99
N ALA A 293 8.36 -31.60 -21.07
CA ALA A 293 8.75 -31.80 -19.68
C ALA A 293 9.70 -33.01 -19.58
N ILE A 294 10.59 -33.00 -18.58
CA ILE A 294 11.42 -34.19 -18.30
C ILE A 294 10.50 -35.26 -17.74
N LYS A 295 10.35 -36.36 -18.50
CA LYS A 295 9.51 -37.50 -18.14
C LYS A 295 9.83 -38.01 -16.73
N GLY A 296 8.81 -38.09 -15.87
CA GLY A 296 8.96 -38.57 -14.49
C GLY A 296 9.48 -37.53 -13.51
N LYS A 297 9.51 -36.23 -13.91
CA LYS A 297 9.80 -35.08 -13.03
C LYS A 297 8.76 -33.98 -13.13
N GLU A 298 7.58 -34.28 -13.64
CA GLU A 298 6.51 -33.34 -13.86
C GLU A 298 6.03 -32.74 -12.55
N ASP A 299 5.99 -33.52 -11.48
CA ASP A 299 5.64 -33.14 -10.11
C ASP A 299 6.68 -32.28 -9.40
N LYS A 300 7.92 -32.28 -9.88
CA LYS A 300 9.05 -31.49 -9.40
C LYS A 300 9.24 -30.17 -10.18
N MET A 301 8.40 -29.92 -11.15
CA MET A 301 8.51 -28.71 -11.98
C MET A 301 8.11 -27.47 -11.19
N VAL A 302 8.88 -26.39 -11.33
CA VAL A 302 8.66 -25.10 -10.71
C VAL A 302 8.95 -23.98 -11.69
N LEU A 303 8.34 -22.80 -11.45
CA LEU A 303 8.74 -21.58 -12.15
C LEU A 303 9.62 -20.72 -11.23
N MET A 304 10.78 -20.35 -11.75
CA MET A 304 11.71 -19.43 -11.09
C MET A 304 11.41 -18.00 -11.53
N ASN A 305 11.11 -17.14 -10.56
CA ASN A 305 11.03 -15.70 -10.76
C ASN A 305 12.11 -15.03 -9.92
N GLU A 306 13.22 -14.62 -10.55
CA GLU A 306 14.43 -14.14 -9.89
C GLU A 306 14.94 -15.13 -8.83
N LYS A 307 14.73 -14.85 -7.53
CA LYS A 307 15.12 -15.72 -6.41
C LYS A 307 13.97 -16.58 -5.86
N ASN A 308 12.76 -16.39 -6.38
CA ASN A 308 11.57 -17.07 -5.88
C ASN A 308 11.27 -18.32 -6.72
N CYS A 309 10.96 -19.40 -6.02
CA CYS A 309 10.49 -20.64 -6.60
C CYS A 309 8.95 -20.67 -6.48
N LEU A 310 8.26 -20.77 -7.61
CA LEU A 310 6.80 -20.81 -7.68
C LEU A 310 6.35 -22.23 -7.98
N VAL A 311 5.67 -22.83 -7.02
CA VAL A 311 5.04 -24.13 -7.19
C VAL A 311 3.77 -23.99 -8.03
N GLY A 312 3.46 -24.97 -8.84
CA GLY A 312 2.30 -24.97 -9.71
C GLY A 312 1.92 -26.37 -10.17
N ASN A 313 0.96 -26.43 -11.08
CA ASN A 313 0.46 -27.68 -11.65
C ASN A 313 0.87 -27.78 -13.12
N TYR A 314 1.39 -28.95 -13.52
CA TYR A 314 1.68 -29.29 -14.91
C TYR A 314 0.62 -30.25 -15.45
N GLU A 315 -0.09 -29.82 -16.46
CA GLU A 315 -1.15 -30.60 -17.08
C GLU A 315 -1.26 -30.28 -18.58
N ASN A 316 -1.41 -31.31 -19.42
CA ASN A 316 -1.61 -31.17 -20.87
C ASN A 316 -0.58 -30.27 -21.58
N GLY A 317 0.68 -30.30 -21.14
CA GLY A 317 1.75 -29.50 -21.72
C GLY A 317 1.80 -28.05 -21.23
N TRP A 318 1.00 -27.69 -20.23
CA TRP A 318 0.98 -26.37 -19.60
C TRP A 318 1.37 -26.45 -18.13
N PHE A 319 2.27 -25.57 -17.71
CA PHE A 319 2.54 -25.34 -16.30
C PHE A 319 1.83 -24.10 -15.83
N LYS A 320 0.97 -24.23 -14.82
CA LYS A 320 0.14 -23.16 -14.27
C LYS A 320 0.53 -22.87 -12.84
N THR A 321 0.75 -21.59 -12.52
CA THR A 321 1.09 -21.11 -11.18
C THR A 321 0.50 -19.72 -10.91
N GLU A 322 0.64 -19.25 -9.69
CA GLU A 322 0.30 -17.89 -9.28
C GLU A 322 1.56 -17.11 -8.90
N SER A 323 1.61 -15.84 -9.28
CA SER A 323 2.68 -14.92 -8.90
C SER A 323 2.14 -13.60 -8.37
N LYS A 324 2.80 -13.07 -7.36
CA LYS A 324 2.52 -11.75 -6.75
C LYS A 324 3.47 -10.66 -7.27
N SER A 325 4.28 -10.94 -8.28
CA SER A 325 5.18 -9.97 -8.91
C SER A 325 5.29 -10.25 -10.40
N PHE A 326 5.33 -9.20 -11.21
CA PHE A 326 5.74 -9.30 -12.60
C PHE A 326 7.25 -9.52 -12.73
N GLY A 327 7.72 -9.86 -13.91
CA GLY A 327 9.13 -10.03 -14.18
C GLY A 327 9.45 -11.15 -15.17
N LEU A 328 10.59 -11.80 -14.95
CA LEU A 328 11.13 -12.84 -15.79
C LEU A 328 10.89 -14.21 -15.14
N PHE A 329 10.31 -15.14 -15.90
CA PHE A 329 9.96 -16.47 -15.42
C PHE A 329 10.67 -17.54 -16.26
N GLY A 330 11.38 -18.42 -15.59
CA GLY A 330 12.06 -19.57 -16.20
C GLY A 330 11.65 -20.86 -15.53
N ILE A 331 11.70 -21.97 -16.29
CA ILE A 331 11.40 -23.30 -15.75
C ILE A 331 12.61 -23.81 -14.96
N GLY A 332 12.34 -24.42 -13.83
CA GLY A 332 13.25 -25.17 -13.01
C GLY A 332 12.64 -26.48 -12.53
N TYR A 333 13.43 -27.25 -11.81
CA TYR A 333 12.97 -28.47 -11.15
C TYR A 333 13.47 -28.44 -9.72
N ASP A 334 12.57 -28.73 -8.78
CA ASP A 334 12.93 -28.91 -7.39
C ASP A 334 13.75 -30.19 -7.22
N THR A 335 14.81 -30.12 -6.40
CA THR A 335 15.80 -31.21 -6.26
C THR A 335 15.38 -32.24 -5.22
#